data_12d1428bae0af890b23a64e9d8cca118
#
_entry.id   12d1428bae0af890b23a64e9d8cca118
#
_cell.length_a   1.000
_cell.length_b   1.000
_cell.length_c   1.000
_cell.angle_alpha   90.00
_cell.angle_beta   90.00
_cell.angle_gamma   90.00
#
_symmetry.space_group_name_H-M   'P 1'
#
loop_
_entity.id
_entity.type
_entity.pdbx_description
1 polymer ?
#
loop_
_entity_poly.entity_id
_entity_poly.type
_entity_poly.pdbx_seq_one_letter_code
_entity_poly.pdbx_strand_id
1 'polypeptide(L)'
;MSLSVLVLVGSLRAGSTNRTLADAAIAHLPAGVTGTVFERLAELPHYSEDIDHDDTLDVVARDLREAVAESDAVLIVTPEYNGSLPSAVKNAVDWASRPRGASSIAGKPAAVIAASGSPKGAQWAREDGVKVLKVAGADVIEDTVGVGSSFQAFVDGRLADADLDAALRDLVGRLTREVEASRAAA
;
A
#
# COMPACT_ATOMS: atom_id res chain seq x y z
N MET A 1 -1.48 -0.59 -22.80
CA MET A 1 -1.09 0.40 -21.77
C MET A 1 -0.26 -0.33 -20.72
N SER A 2 0.80 0.29 -20.20
CA SER A 2 1.57 -0.27 -19.07
C SER A 2 0.70 -0.30 -17.80
N LEU A 3 0.88 -1.31 -16.97
CA LEU A 3 0.22 -1.37 -15.66
C LEU A 3 0.96 -0.50 -14.66
N SER A 4 0.25 0.07 -13.69
CA SER A 4 0.82 0.91 -12.64
C SER A 4 0.33 0.51 -11.25
N VAL A 5 1.24 0.46 -10.29
CA VAL A 5 0.98 0.16 -8.87
C VAL A 5 1.35 1.37 -8.04
N LEU A 6 0.37 1.93 -7.33
CA LEU A 6 0.63 2.96 -6.33
C LEU A 6 1.06 2.30 -5.02
N VAL A 7 2.17 2.76 -4.45
CA VAL A 7 2.71 2.23 -3.20
C VAL A 7 2.56 3.27 -2.09
N LEU A 8 1.84 2.91 -1.03
CA LEU A 8 1.64 3.75 0.16
C LEU A 8 2.52 3.23 1.31
N VAL A 9 3.58 3.97 1.65
CA VAL A 9 4.53 3.56 2.70
C VAL A 9 4.17 4.22 4.03
N GLY A 10 3.68 3.43 4.98
CA GLY A 10 3.18 3.92 6.27
C GLY A 10 4.23 4.41 7.25
N SER A 11 5.50 4.13 7.03
CA SER A 11 6.58 4.63 7.88
C SER A 11 7.15 5.94 7.32
N LEU A 12 6.95 7.03 8.05
CA LEU A 12 7.45 8.36 7.68
C LEU A 12 8.91 8.60 8.10
N ARG A 13 9.55 7.61 8.73
CA ARG A 13 10.94 7.71 9.20
C ARG A 13 11.92 7.60 8.03
N ALA A 14 12.92 8.50 7.99
CA ALA A 14 14.05 8.36 7.08
C ALA A 14 14.80 7.03 7.35
N GLY A 15 15.19 6.32 6.30
CA GLY A 15 15.85 5.01 6.41
C GLY A 15 14.94 3.91 6.99
N SER A 16 13.65 3.97 6.72
CA SER A 16 12.66 2.98 7.17
C SER A 16 12.86 1.63 6.45
N THR A 17 12.85 0.52 7.19
CA THR A 17 12.83 -0.83 6.63
C THR A 17 11.58 -1.11 5.79
N ASN A 18 10.47 -0.40 6.04
CA ASN A 18 9.28 -0.46 5.18
C ASN A 18 9.52 0.25 3.84
N ARG A 19 10.35 1.30 3.77
CA ARG A 19 10.76 1.88 2.50
C ARG A 19 11.64 0.90 1.72
N THR A 20 12.61 0.27 2.36
CA THR A 20 13.42 -0.80 1.74
C THR A 20 12.56 -1.94 1.23
N LEU A 21 11.53 -2.36 1.99
CA LEU A 21 10.59 -3.39 1.55
C LEU A 21 9.75 -2.93 0.33
N ALA A 22 9.34 -1.67 0.31
CA ALA A 22 8.62 -1.10 -0.84
C ALA A 22 9.48 -1.11 -2.10
N ASP A 23 10.75 -0.70 -1.99
CA ASP A 23 11.70 -0.68 -3.11
C ASP A 23 11.96 -2.12 -3.61
N ALA A 24 12.09 -3.09 -2.70
CA ALA A 24 12.22 -4.52 -3.05
C ALA A 24 10.95 -5.05 -3.76
N ALA A 25 9.76 -4.68 -3.30
CA ALA A 25 8.50 -5.05 -3.94
C ALA A 25 8.39 -4.46 -5.36
N ILE A 26 8.76 -3.20 -5.54
CA ILE A 26 8.80 -2.54 -6.86
C ILE A 26 9.78 -3.25 -7.80
N ALA A 27 10.94 -3.67 -7.29
CA ALA A 27 11.94 -4.40 -8.09
C ALA A 27 11.45 -5.80 -8.54
N HIS A 28 10.46 -6.37 -7.87
CA HIS A 28 9.82 -7.64 -8.24
C HIS A 28 8.61 -7.51 -9.15
N LEU A 29 8.18 -6.29 -9.49
CA LEU A 29 7.09 -6.11 -10.43
C LEU A 29 7.46 -6.68 -11.80
N PRO A 30 6.52 -7.33 -12.52
CA PRO A 30 6.76 -7.86 -13.85
C PRO A 30 7.19 -6.78 -14.86
N ALA A 31 7.87 -7.20 -15.93
CA ALA A 31 8.25 -6.30 -17.01
C ALA A 31 7.01 -5.59 -17.60
N GLY A 32 7.09 -4.26 -17.78
CA GLY A 32 5.99 -3.44 -18.26
C GLY A 32 5.02 -2.95 -17.17
N VAL A 33 5.26 -3.31 -15.90
CA VAL A 33 4.53 -2.76 -14.74
C VAL A 33 5.42 -1.75 -14.03
N THR A 34 4.86 -0.58 -13.70
CA THR A 34 5.56 0.47 -12.94
C THR A 34 5.02 0.57 -11.52
N GLY A 35 5.93 0.73 -10.55
CA GLY A 35 5.57 1.01 -9.15
C GLY A 35 5.98 2.44 -8.78
N THR A 36 5.07 3.21 -8.21
CA THR A 36 5.33 4.59 -7.78
C THR A 36 4.94 4.76 -6.32
N VAL A 37 5.87 5.27 -5.51
CA VAL A 37 5.60 5.60 -4.11
C VAL A 37 4.93 6.98 -4.02
N PHE A 38 3.84 7.08 -3.27
CA PHE A 38 3.26 8.36 -2.90
C PHE A 38 4.07 8.99 -1.76
N GLU A 39 4.90 9.96 -2.08
CA GLU A 39 5.92 10.51 -1.15
C GLU A 39 5.34 11.49 -0.12
N ARG A 40 4.10 11.97 -0.31
CA ARG A 40 3.52 13.07 0.46
C ARG A 40 2.59 12.65 1.59
N LEU A 41 2.65 11.39 2.06
CA LEU A 41 1.78 10.93 3.17
C LEU A 41 1.97 11.74 4.47
N ALA A 42 3.16 12.28 4.70
CA ALA A 42 3.43 13.12 5.88
C ALA A 42 2.74 14.50 5.83
N GLU A 43 2.38 14.97 4.64
CA GLU A 43 1.76 16.27 4.40
C GLU A 43 0.23 16.17 4.37
N LEU A 44 -0.32 14.95 4.30
CA LEU A 44 -1.75 14.72 4.18
C LEU A 44 -2.49 15.17 5.45
N PRO A 45 -3.41 16.13 5.38
CA PRO A 45 -4.18 16.55 6.54
C PRO A 45 -5.02 15.39 7.08
N HIS A 46 -5.30 15.39 8.37
CA HIS A 46 -6.25 14.42 8.92
C HIS A 46 -7.61 14.60 8.26
N TYR A 47 -8.20 13.46 7.87
CA TYR A 47 -9.51 13.47 7.23
C TYR A 47 -10.56 14.10 8.12
N SER A 48 -11.31 15.03 7.56
CA SER A 48 -12.54 15.60 8.12
C SER A 48 -13.51 15.87 6.98
N GLU A 49 -14.79 15.58 7.20
CA GLU A 49 -15.85 15.92 6.24
C GLU A 49 -15.93 17.42 5.97
N ASP A 50 -15.57 18.25 6.96
CA ASP A 50 -15.60 19.72 6.84
C ASP A 50 -14.62 20.30 5.81
N ILE A 51 -13.60 19.55 5.45
CA ILE A 51 -12.58 19.93 4.46
C ILE A 51 -12.60 19.04 3.21
N ASP A 52 -13.60 18.17 3.08
CA ASP A 52 -13.76 17.27 1.94
C ASP A 52 -14.81 17.79 0.95
N HIS A 53 -14.62 19.04 0.50
CA HIS A 53 -15.45 19.72 -0.50
C HIS A 53 -14.55 20.36 -1.55
N ASP A 54 -15.06 20.55 -2.78
CA ASP A 54 -14.28 21.02 -3.92
C ASP A 54 -13.52 22.34 -3.67
N ASP A 55 -14.10 23.25 -2.88
CA ASP A 55 -13.55 24.55 -2.54
C ASP A 55 -12.59 24.54 -1.33
N THR A 56 -12.60 23.46 -0.53
CA THR A 56 -11.78 23.32 0.68
C THR A 56 -10.80 22.16 0.61
N LEU A 57 -10.87 21.30 -0.43
CA LEU A 57 -10.05 20.11 -0.57
C LEU A 57 -8.56 20.46 -0.66
N ASP A 58 -7.81 19.95 0.30
CA ASP A 58 -6.35 20.10 0.34
C ASP A 58 -5.69 19.51 -0.91
N VAL A 59 -4.66 20.17 -1.41
CA VAL A 59 -3.94 19.75 -2.62
C VAL A 59 -3.34 18.35 -2.48
N VAL A 60 -2.83 17.98 -1.29
CA VAL A 60 -2.24 16.65 -1.07
C VAL A 60 -3.31 15.57 -1.05
N ALA A 61 -4.49 15.87 -0.52
CA ALA A 61 -5.63 14.96 -0.54
C ALA A 61 -6.15 14.74 -1.97
N ARG A 62 -6.19 15.79 -2.78
CA ARG A 62 -6.51 15.70 -4.21
C ARG A 62 -5.48 14.87 -4.95
N ASP A 63 -4.19 15.18 -4.80
CA ASP A 63 -3.10 14.44 -5.45
C ASP A 63 -3.12 12.95 -5.08
N LEU A 64 -3.43 12.61 -3.81
CA LEU A 64 -3.58 11.21 -3.39
C LEU A 64 -4.75 10.53 -4.12
N ARG A 65 -5.92 11.16 -4.19
CA ARG A 65 -7.08 10.61 -4.88
C ARG A 65 -6.82 10.42 -6.38
N GLU A 66 -6.17 11.38 -7.01
CA GLU A 66 -5.74 11.30 -8.41
C GLU A 66 -4.74 10.17 -8.61
N ALA A 67 -3.70 10.08 -7.77
CA ALA A 67 -2.70 9.00 -7.84
C ALA A 67 -3.35 7.61 -7.67
N VAL A 68 -4.32 7.47 -6.74
CA VAL A 68 -5.09 6.23 -6.60
C VAL A 68 -5.95 5.98 -7.83
N ALA A 69 -6.65 6.99 -8.37
CA ALA A 69 -7.52 6.84 -9.54
C ALA A 69 -6.73 6.40 -10.78
N GLU A 70 -5.58 7.01 -11.03
CA GLU A 70 -4.73 6.76 -12.19
C GLU A 70 -3.93 5.45 -12.10
N SER A 71 -3.76 4.90 -10.90
CA SER A 71 -3.10 3.61 -10.72
C SER A 71 -4.05 2.45 -10.97
N ASP A 72 -3.50 1.30 -11.35
CA ASP A 72 -4.27 0.05 -11.57
C ASP A 72 -4.43 -0.78 -10.31
N ALA A 73 -3.49 -0.64 -9.37
CA ALA A 73 -3.51 -1.33 -8.09
C ALA A 73 -2.89 -0.48 -6.99
N VAL A 74 -3.16 -0.84 -5.73
CA VAL A 74 -2.57 -0.22 -4.55
C VAL A 74 -1.82 -1.26 -3.72
N LEU A 75 -0.56 -0.95 -3.38
CA LEU A 75 0.24 -1.74 -2.45
C LEU A 75 0.46 -0.93 -1.16
N ILE A 76 -0.05 -1.43 -0.03
CA ILE A 76 0.27 -0.87 1.29
C ILE A 76 1.50 -1.54 1.86
N VAL A 77 2.47 -0.73 2.28
CA VAL A 77 3.69 -1.17 2.98
C VAL A 77 3.71 -0.53 4.35
N THR A 78 3.47 -1.31 5.41
CA THR A 78 3.17 -0.75 6.73
C THR A 78 4.07 -1.26 7.84
N PRO A 79 4.53 -0.40 8.77
CA PRO A 79 4.95 -0.85 10.09
C PRO A 79 3.72 -1.20 10.95
N GLU A 80 3.98 -1.70 12.16
CA GLU A 80 2.95 -1.87 13.19
C GLU A 80 3.22 -0.91 14.34
N TYR A 81 2.24 -0.06 14.66
CA TYR A 81 2.27 0.80 15.82
C TYR A 81 1.12 0.44 16.76
N ASN A 82 1.47 0.04 17.99
CA ASN A 82 0.48 -0.34 19.00
C ASN A 82 -0.54 -1.39 18.53
N GLY A 83 -0.07 -2.38 17.75
CA GLY A 83 -0.91 -3.48 17.28
C GLY A 83 -1.86 -3.12 16.12
N SER A 84 -1.61 -2.05 15.38
CA SER A 84 -2.47 -1.62 14.27
C SER A 84 -1.68 -0.89 13.19
N LEU A 85 -2.39 -0.42 12.15
CA LEU A 85 -1.86 0.48 11.12
C LEU A 85 -1.40 1.81 11.73
N PRO A 86 -0.30 2.42 11.25
CA PRO A 86 0.03 3.79 11.59
C PRO A 86 -1.01 4.76 11.03
N SER A 87 -1.19 5.89 11.72
CA SER A 87 -2.16 6.92 11.33
C SER A 87 -2.00 7.39 9.89
N ALA A 88 -0.77 7.50 9.37
CA ALA A 88 -0.52 7.95 8.01
C ALA A 88 -1.19 7.08 6.94
N VAL A 89 -1.09 5.74 7.05
CA VAL A 89 -1.75 4.82 6.11
C VAL A 89 -3.26 4.83 6.31
N LYS A 90 -3.71 4.77 7.59
CA LYS A 90 -5.14 4.78 7.87
C LYS A 90 -5.79 6.05 7.31
N ASN A 91 -5.18 7.21 7.53
CA ASN A 91 -5.63 8.49 7.00
C ASN A 91 -5.66 8.52 5.47
N ALA A 92 -4.65 7.96 4.80
CA ALA A 92 -4.63 7.87 3.35
C ALA A 92 -5.80 7.04 2.80
N VAL A 93 -6.13 5.91 3.45
CA VAL A 93 -7.29 5.09 3.07
C VAL A 93 -8.59 5.84 3.34
N ASP A 94 -8.70 6.61 4.43
CA ASP A 94 -9.88 7.43 4.72
C ASP A 94 -10.12 8.45 3.62
N TRP A 95 -9.09 9.16 3.15
CA TRP A 95 -9.16 10.08 2.03
C TRP A 95 -9.50 9.37 0.70
N ALA A 96 -8.84 8.26 0.38
CA ALA A 96 -9.03 7.53 -0.87
C ALA A 96 -10.41 6.84 -0.95
N SER A 97 -11.06 6.57 0.18
CA SER A 97 -12.40 5.97 0.25
C SER A 97 -13.55 6.97 0.09
N ARG A 98 -13.26 8.22 -0.27
CA ARG A 98 -14.24 9.29 -0.50
C ARG A 98 -14.13 9.86 -1.92
N PRO A 99 -15.22 10.44 -2.44
CA PRO A 99 -16.58 10.45 -1.89
C PRO A 99 -17.21 9.05 -1.87
N ARG A 100 -18.13 8.81 -0.93
CA ARG A 100 -18.79 7.52 -0.77
C ARG A 100 -19.59 7.15 -2.03
N GLY A 101 -19.37 5.95 -2.57
CA GLY A 101 -20.05 5.48 -3.79
C GLY A 101 -19.34 5.87 -5.10
N ALA A 102 -18.31 6.73 -5.05
CA ALA A 102 -17.48 7.10 -6.19
C ALA A 102 -15.99 7.27 -5.80
N SER A 103 -15.55 6.51 -4.81
CA SER A 103 -14.17 6.60 -4.31
C SER A 103 -13.17 5.99 -5.27
N SER A 104 -11.96 6.58 -5.33
CA SER A 104 -10.90 6.14 -6.24
C SER A 104 -10.36 4.74 -5.90
N ILE A 105 -10.56 4.26 -4.67
CA ILE A 105 -10.08 2.94 -4.23
C ILE A 105 -11.10 1.82 -4.45
N ALA A 106 -12.37 2.12 -4.73
CA ALA A 106 -13.40 1.11 -4.89
C ALA A 106 -13.12 0.21 -6.10
N GLY A 107 -13.20 -1.12 -5.90
CA GLY A 107 -12.93 -2.14 -6.92
C GLY A 107 -11.46 -2.24 -7.36
N LYS A 108 -10.56 -1.48 -6.71
CA LYS A 108 -9.14 -1.49 -7.08
C LYS A 108 -8.42 -2.67 -6.43
N PRO A 109 -7.70 -3.51 -7.20
CA PRO A 109 -6.85 -4.55 -6.65
C PRO A 109 -5.86 -3.98 -5.63
N ALA A 110 -5.78 -4.61 -4.46
CA ALA A 110 -4.91 -4.13 -3.39
C ALA A 110 -4.24 -5.27 -2.62
N ALA A 111 -3.04 -5.01 -2.11
CA ALA A 111 -2.30 -5.94 -1.26
C ALA A 111 -1.63 -5.22 -0.09
N VAL A 112 -1.27 -5.97 0.95
CA VAL A 112 -0.62 -5.46 2.16
C VAL A 112 0.65 -6.25 2.43
N ILE A 113 1.76 -5.53 2.60
CA ILE A 113 3.04 -6.08 3.08
C ILE A 113 3.55 -5.25 4.26
N ALA A 114 4.41 -5.82 5.08
CA ALA A 114 4.89 -5.12 6.25
C ALA A 114 6.30 -5.54 6.68
N ALA A 115 7.04 -4.63 7.31
CA ALA A 115 8.28 -4.92 7.99
C ALA A 115 8.24 -4.37 9.42
N SER A 116 8.69 -5.18 10.39
CA SER A 116 8.71 -4.84 11.81
C SER A 116 9.96 -5.38 12.49
N GLY A 117 10.46 -4.66 13.49
CA GLY A 117 11.50 -5.17 14.40
C GLY A 117 11.04 -6.38 15.24
N SER A 118 9.73 -6.56 15.42
CA SER A 118 9.15 -7.76 16.03
C SER A 118 9.29 -8.97 15.10
N PRO A 119 9.53 -10.18 15.64
CA PRO A 119 9.59 -11.41 14.82
C PRO A 119 8.25 -11.75 14.13
N LYS A 120 7.13 -11.16 14.57
CA LYS A 120 5.80 -11.40 13.97
C LYS A 120 5.56 -10.67 12.64
N GLY A 121 6.51 -9.85 12.16
CA GLY A 121 6.39 -9.15 10.87
C GLY A 121 5.14 -8.28 10.76
N ALA A 122 4.81 -7.52 11.81
CA ALA A 122 3.65 -6.64 11.87
C ALA A 122 2.31 -7.34 11.56
N GLN A 123 2.09 -8.50 12.17
CA GLN A 123 0.91 -9.34 11.89
C GLN A 123 -0.41 -8.57 12.03
N TRP A 124 -0.61 -7.88 13.16
CA TRP A 124 -1.86 -7.17 13.43
C TRP A 124 -2.09 -5.99 12.47
N ALA A 125 -1.03 -5.27 12.13
CA ALA A 125 -1.15 -4.19 11.15
C ALA A 125 -1.48 -4.70 9.74
N ARG A 126 -0.98 -5.88 9.35
CA ARG A 126 -1.33 -6.52 8.08
C ARG A 126 -2.79 -6.96 8.06
N GLU A 127 -3.27 -7.61 9.12
CA GLU A 127 -4.67 -8.02 9.28
C GLU A 127 -5.61 -6.81 9.26
N ASP A 128 -5.26 -5.73 10.00
CA ASP A 128 -6.00 -4.47 9.97
C ASP A 128 -5.99 -3.81 8.59
N GLY A 129 -4.86 -3.85 7.88
CA GLY A 129 -4.74 -3.31 6.53
C GLY A 129 -5.69 -3.98 5.55
N VAL A 130 -5.73 -5.32 5.56
CA VAL A 130 -6.68 -6.10 4.74
C VAL A 130 -8.12 -5.74 5.09
N LYS A 131 -8.47 -5.71 6.37
CA LYS A 131 -9.81 -5.34 6.84
C LYS A 131 -10.21 -3.93 6.39
N VAL A 132 -9.34 -2.95 6.61
CA VAL A 132 -9.61 -1.53 6.31
C VAL A 132 -9.79 -1.31 4.81
N LEU A 133 -8.94 -1.92 3.97
CA LEU A 133 -9.06 -1.85 2.51
C LEU A 133 -10.35 -2.49 2.00
N LYS A 134 -10.74 -3.66 2.52
CA LYS A 134 -12.02 -4.30 2.18
C LYS A 134 -13.22 -3.40 2.52
N VAL A 135 -13.21 -2.79 3.71
CA VAL A 135 -14.27 -1.86 4.14
C VAL A 135 -14.29 -0.60 3.27
N ALA A 136 -13.14 -0.15 2.80
CA ALA A 136 -13.02 0.96 1.84
C ALA A 136 -13.50 0.61 0.43
N GLY A 137 -13.75 -0.68 0.14
CA GLY A 137 -14.29 -1.17 -1.13
C GLY A 137 -13.24 -1.67 -2.12
N ALA A 138 -11.98 -1.82 -1.72
CA ALA A 138 -10.93 -2.39 -2.58
C ALA A 138 -11.09 -3.92 -2.74
N ASP A 139 -10.60 -4.45 -3.87
CA ASP A 139 -10.47 -5.90 -4.12
C ASP A 139 -9.14 -6.38 -3.54
N VAL A 140 -9.18 -6.90 -2.32
CA VAL A 140 -7.97 -7.14 -1.52
C VAL A 140 -7.51 -8.59 -1.62
N ILE A 141 -6.24 -8.79 -1.96
CA ILE A 141 -5.56 -10.08 -1.78
C ILE A 141 -5.40 -10.31 -0.27
N GLU A 142 -6.01 -11.39 0.24
CA GLU A 142 -6.01 -11.68 1.69
C GLU A 142 -4.64 -12.13 2.21
N ASP A 143 -3.86 -12.81 1.36
CA ASP A 143 -2.51 -13.19 1.70
C ASP A 143 -1.62 -11.96 1.83
N THR A 144 -0.76 -11.97 2.85
CA THR A 144 0.11 -10.84 3.17
C THR A 144 1.55 -11.32 3.39
N VAL A 145 2.54 -10.46 3.13
CA VAL A 145 3.94 -10.75 3.46
C VAL A 145 4.38 -9.89 4.63
N GLY A 146 4.90 -10.53 5.66
CA GLY A 146 5.41 -9.87 6.87
C GLY A 146 6.87 -10.19 7.12
N VAL A 147 7.72 -9.17 7.12
CA VAL A 147 9.15 -9.28 7.41
C VAL A 147 9.39 -8.99 8.88
N GLY A 148 9.65 -10.05 9.65
CA GLY A 148 10.05 -9.96 11.06
C GLY A 148 11.53 -9.61 11.21
N SER A 149 11.92 -9.15 12.41
CA SER A 149 13.32 -8.80 12.72
C SER A 149 13.96 -7.90 11.65
N SER A 150 13.21 -6.95 11.15
CA SER A 150 13.44 -6.23 9.90
C SER A 150 14.78 -5.49 9.82
N PHE A 151 15.43 -5.19 10.96
CA PHE A 151 16.75 -4.54 10.98
C PHE A 151 17.88 -5.43 10.45
N GLN A 152 17.66 -6.76 10.38
CA GLN A 152 18.61 -7.74 9.91
C GLN A 152 18.13 -8.47 8.64
N ALA A 153 16.92 -8.15 8.18
CA ALA A 153 16.26 -8.88 7.10
C ALA A 153 16.72 -8.46 5.70
N PHE A 154 17.47 -7.37 5.58
CA PHE A 154 17.89 -6.84 4.28
C PHE A 154 19.40 -6.79 4.13
N VAL A 155 19.90 -7.22 2.96
CA VAL A 155 21.29 -7.09 2.51
C VAL A 155 21.26 -6.37 1.16
N ASP A 156 21.98 -5.29 1.04
CA ASP A 156 22.02 -4.45 -0.18
C ASP A 156 20.63 -4.13 -0.77
N GLY A 157 19.68 -3.83 0.13
CA GLY A 157 18.30 -3.47 -0.24
C GLY A 157 17.40 -4.64 -0.64
N ARG A 158 17.87 -5.89 -0.55
CA ARG A 158 17.13 -7.12 -0.88
C ARG A 158 16.85 -7.94 0.36
N LEU A 159 15.76 -8.68 0.36
CA LEU A 159 15.51 -9.66 1.42
C LEU A 159 16.60 -10.74 1.40
N ALA A 160 17.20 -10.99 2.57
CA ALA A 160 18.22 -12.01 2.74
C ALA A 160 17.64 -13.43 2.78
N ASP A 161 16.39 -13.55 3.24
CA ASP A 161 15.64 -14.80 3.30
C ASP A 161 15.01 -15.08 1.93
N ALA A 162 15.43 -16.16 1.28
CA ALA A 162 14.99 -16.52 -0.07
C ALA A 162 13.50 -16.89 -0.13
N ASP A 163 12.93 -17.46 0.94
CA ASP A 163 11.52 -17.85 0.98
C ASP A 163 10.64 -16.59 1.13
N LEU A 164 11.05 -15.62 1.95
CA LEU A 164 10.38 -14.33 2.05
C LEU A 164 10.50 -13.52 0.75
N ASP A 165 11.64 -13.55 0.08
CA ASP A 165 11.81 -12.89 -1.23
C ASP A 165 10.91 -13.51 -2.30
N ALA A 166 10.81 -14.85 -2.31
CA ALA A 166 9.91 -15.57 -3.22
C ALA A 166 8.44 -15.26 -2.91
N ALA A 167 8.03 -15.21 -1.64
CA ALA A 167 6.69 -14.85 -1.23
C ALA A 167 6.33 -13.42 -1.63
N LEU A 168 7.27 -12.47 -1.47
CA LEU A 168 7.09 -11.08 -1.91
C LEU A 168 6.87 -11.00 -3.42
N ARG A 169 7.71 -11.69 -4.20
CA ARG A 169 7.60 -11.75 -5.67
C ARG A 169 6.27 -12.36 -6.11
N ASP A 170 5.84 -13.44 -5.47
CA ASP A 170 4.56 -14.08 -5.80
C ASP A 170 3.38 -13.15 -5.49
N LEU A 171 3.38 -12.45 -4.35
CA LEU A 171 2.33 -11.53 -3.96
C LEU A 171 2.18 -10.37 -4.96
N VAL A 172 3.29 -9.71 -5.35
CA VAL A 172 3.22 -8.62 -6.32
C VAL A 172 2.86 -9.12 -7.72
N GLY A 173 3.30 -10.33 -8.07
CA GLY A 173 2.87 -11.00 -9.31
C GLY A 173 1.37 -11.32 -9.32
N ARG A 174 0.80 -11.75 -8.20
CA ARG A 174 -0.65 -11.94 -8.05
C ARG A 174 -1.40 -10.61 -8.17
N LEU A 175 -0.90 -9.56 -7.52
CA LEU A 175 -1.52 -8.24 -7.59
C LEU A 175 -1.65 -7.75 -9.05
N THR A 176 -0.63 -7.97 -9.87
CA THR A 176 -0.67 -7.60 -11.30
C THR A 176 -1.63 -8.49 -12.10
N ARG A 177 -1.71 -9.80 -11.81
CA ARG A 177 -2.69 -10.69 -12.45
C ARG A 177 -4.14 -10.33 -12.13
N GLU A 178 -4.44 -9.90 -10.90
CA GLU A 178 -5.79 -9.42 -10.54
C GLU A 178 -6.18 -8.17 -11.35
N VAL A 179 -5.23 -7.26 -11.60
CA VAL A 179 -5.47 -6.12 -12.49
C VAL A 179 -5.81 -6.58 -13.92
N GLU A 180 -5.04 -7.52 -14.47
CA GLU A 180 -5.29 -8.05 -15.81
C GLU A 180 -6.65 -8.72 -15.91
N ALA A 181 -7.03 -9.50 -14.89
CA ALA A 181 -8.33 -10.14 -14.81
C ALA A 181 -9.49 -9.12 -14.72
N SER A 182 -9.35 -8.08 -13.91
CA SER A 182 -10.33 -7.00 -13.79
C SER A 182 -10.52 -6.24 -15.10
N ARG A 183 -9.43 -5.95 -15.82
CA ARG A 183 -9.49 -5.28 -17.13
C ARG A 183 -10.12 -6.16 -18.22
N ALA A 184 -9.96 -7.47 -18.14
CA ALA A 184 -10.57 -8.40 -19.09
C ALA A 184 -12.08 -8.61 -18.85
N ALA A 185 -12.56 -8.28 -17.65
CA ALA A 185 -13.96 -8.41 -17.25
C ALA A 185 -14.80 -7.13 -17.46
N ALA A 186 -14.15 -5.98 -17.71
CA ALA A 186 -14.76 -4.67 -17.90
C ALA A 186 -15.04 -4.36 -19.38
#